data_717af6e4447cea05a8c3af8fda63b6e4
#
_entry.id   717af6e4447cea05a8c3af8fda63b6e4
#
_cell.length_a   1.000
_cell.length_b   1.000
_cell.length_c   1.000
_cell.angle_alpha   90.00
_cell.angle_beta   90.00
_cell.angle_gamma   90.00
#
_symmetry.space_group_name_H-M   'P 1'
#
loop_
_entity.id
_entity.type
_entity.pdbx_description
1 polymer ?
#
loop_
_entity_poly.entity_id
_entity_poly.type
_entity_poly.pdbx_seq_one_letter_code
_entity_poly.pdbx_strand_id
1 'polypeptide(L)'
;MPFSVTQANAILNFMFSKTSTALTPPQYIYMGLCKNDPEADNGTFTELSGDTYARVLISQKGETYPDFIGSAADRSIKNVKQINFNRSTVAWDTIHGFGLFTAATGGSPFYYAKVDNPEGVVVPENAVALFDPETLKISFAAADV
;
A
#
# COMPACT_ATOMS: atom_id res chain seq x y z
N MET A 1 8.46 9.52 -1.58
CA MET A 1 7.07 9.42 -1.13
C MET A 1 6.20 8.94 -2.25
N PRO A 2 5.89 7.70 -2.25
CA PRO A 2 5.43 7.10 -3.51
C PRO A 2 3.91 7.04 -3.68
N PHE A 3 3.26 8.18 -3.62
CA PHE A 3 1.95 8.30 -4.27
C PHE A 3 2.16 8.20 -5.78
N SER A 4 1.23 7.53 -6.47
CA SER A 4 1.21 7.56 -7.93
C SER A 4 1.08 9.01 -8.42
N VAL A 5 1.59 9.29 -9.62
CA VAL A 5 1.49 10.64 -10.21
C VAL A 5 0.02 11.09 -10.27
N THR A 6 -0.88 10.20 -10.64
CA THR A 6 -2.32 10.48 -10.69
C THR A 6 -2.86 10.88 -9.31
N GLN A 7 -2.50 10.15 -8.25
CA GLN A 7 -2.96 10.44 -6.91
C GLN A 7 -2.35 11.75 -6.37
N ALA A 8 -1.06 11.97 -6.60
CA ALA A 8 -0.40 13.22 -6.21
C ALA A 8 -1.05 14.42 -6.89
N ASN A 9 -1.33 14.33 -8.19
CA ASN A 9 -2.03 15.39 -8.92
C ASN A 9 -3.44 15.64 -8.39
N ALA A 10 -4.18 14.57 -8.04
CA ALA A 10 -5.52 14.71 -7.45
C ALA A 10 -5.48 15.47 -6.12
N ILE A 11 -4.51 15.16 -5.26
CA ILE A 11 -4.33 15.86 -3.99
C ILE A 11 -3.98 17.34 -4.22
N LEU A 12 -3.05 17.63 -5.13
CA LEU A 12 -2.65 19.00 -5.46
C LEU A 12 -3.82 19.79 -6.07
N ASN A 13 -4.58 19.18 -6.95
CA ASN A 13 -5.77 19.82 -7.54
C ASN A 13 -6.84 20.10 -6.49
N PHE A 14 -7.06 19.18 -5.56
CA PHE A 14 -7.98 19.39 -4.44
C PHE A 14 -7.55 20.59 -3.58
N MET A 15 -6.26 20.70 -3.29
CA MET A 15 -5.74 21.75 -2.40
C MET A 15 -5.60 23.12 -3.07
N PHE A 16 -5.22 23.17 -4.35
CA PHE A 16 -4.73 24.39 -4.98
C PHE A 16 -5.46 24.79 -6.27
N SER A 17 -6.33 23.94 -6.80
CA SER A 17 -7.07 24.28 -8.01
C SER A 17 -8.13 25.36 -7.75
N LYS A 18 -8.29 26.27 -8.70
CA LYS A 18 -9.37 27.26 -8.67
C LYS A 18 -10.75 26.67 -8.95
N THR A 19 -10.78 25.48 -9.55
CA THR A 19 -12.02 24.73 -9.79
C THR A 19 -12.23 23.77 -8.63
N SER A 20 -13.46 23.72 -8.11
CA SER A 20 -13.81 22.81 -7.04
C SER A 20 -13.70 21.36 -7.53
N THR A 21 -12.61 20.71 -7.17
CA THR A 21 -12.38 19.28 -7.46
C THR A 21 -12.52 18.51 -6.16
N ALA A 22 -13.59 17.72 -6.02
CA ALA A 22 -13.77 16.89 -4.85
C ALA A 22 -12.78 15.72 -4.87
N LEU A 23 -12.09 15.51 -3.75
CA LEU A 23 -11.30 14.31 -3.53
C LEU A 23 -12.18 13.29 -2.81
N THR A 24 -12.49 12.19 -3.48
CA THR A 24 -13.30 11.13 -2.91
C THR A 24 -12.39 10.09 -2.26
N PRO A 25 -12.49 9.89 -0.93
CA PRO A 25 -11.72 8.83 -0.28
C PRO A 25 -12.15 7.46 -0.82
N PRO A 26 -11.22 6.52 -0.99
CA PRO A 26 -11.59 5.16 -1.40
C PRO A 26 -12.45 4.47 -0.35
N GLN A 27 -13.48 3.74 -0.81
CA GLN A 27 -14.34 2.94 0.06
C GLN A 27 -13.58 1.77 0.68
N TYR A 28 -12.69 1.18 -0.12
CA TYR A 28 -11.87 0.04 0.27
C TYR A 28 -10.41 0.32 -0.06
N ILE A 29 -9.51 -0.14 0.79
CA ILE A 29 -8.08 -0.13 0.52
C ILE A 29 -7.56 -1.56 0.64
N TYR A 30 -6.94 -2.04 -0.43
CA TYR A 30 -6.31 -3.36 -0.50
C TYR A 30 -4.81 -3.21 -0.59
N MET A 31 -4.08 -4.10 0.07
CA MET A 31 -2.64 -4.20 -0.06
C MET A 31 -2.26 -5.32 -1.01
N GLY A 32 -1.40 -5.02 -1.97
CA GLY A 32 -0.78 -5.99 -2.87
C GLY A 32 0.73 -5.98 -2.72
N LEU A 33 1.38 -7.06 -3.13
CA LEU A 33 2.82 -7.26 -3.06
C LEU A 33 3.41 -7.31 -4.47
N CYS A 34 4.63 -6.82 -4.63
CA CYS A 34 5.30 -6.85 -5.94
C CYS A 34 6.71 -7.44 -5.87
N LYS A 35 7.13 -7.97 -7.03
CA LYS A 35 8.45 -8.60 -7.22
C LYS A 35 9.57 -7.61 -7.48
N ASN A 36 9.25 -6.39 -7.85
CA ASN A 36 10.21 -5.35 -8.18
C ASN A 36 10.20 -4.25 -7.10
N ASP A 37 11.21 -3.41 -7.12
CA ASP A 37 11.23 -2.19 -6.32
C ASP A 37 10.45 -1.09 -7.05
N PRO A 38 9.23 -0.78 -6.63
CA PRO A 38 8.40 0.18 -7.36
C PRO A 38 8.90 1.63 -7.24
N GLU A 39 9.71 1.93 -6.24
CA GLU A 39 10.31 3.26 -6.10
C GLU A 39 11.45 3.45 -7.10
N ALA A 40 12.29 2.43 -7.28
CA ALA A 40 13.36 2.45 -8.28
C ALA A 40 12.83 2.40 -9.72
N ASP A 41 11.69 1.76 -9.94
CA ASP A 41 11.10 1.55 -11.26
C ASP A 41 10.04 2.60 -11.64
N ASN A 42 10.10 3.78 -11.04
CA ASN A 42 9.19 4.91 -11.32
C ASN A 42 7.70 4.57 -11.22
N GLY A 43 7.33 3.75 -10.25
CA GLY A 43 5.95 3.35 -10.01
C GLY A 43 5.48 2.16 -10.83
N THR A 44 6.35 1.55 -11.62
CA THR A 44 6.05 0.26 -12.26
C THR A 44 5.87 -0.79 -11.16
N PHE A 45 4.73 -1.47 -11.19
CA PHE A 45 4.34 -2.41 -10.15
C PHE A 45 4.09 -3.78 -10.76
N THR A 46 5.02 -4.71 -10.56
CA THR A 46 4.89 -6.10 -11.01
C THR A 46 4.34 -6.94 -9.87
N GLU A 47 3.02 -7.04 -9.79
CA GLU A 47 2.33 -7.73 -8.72
C GLU A 47 2.63 -9.24 -8.72
N LEU A 48 2.70 -9.83 -7.54
CA LEU A 48 2.72 -11.28 -7.39
C LEU A 48 1.44 -11.87 -7.97
N SER A 49 1.52 -13.12 -8.43
CA SER A 49 0.36 -13.85 -8.95
C SER A 49 0.54 -15.36 -8.72
N GLY A 50 -0.55 -16.07 -8.80
CA GLY A 50 -0.55 -17.53 -8.65
C GLY A 50 -0.63 -18.00 -7.20
N ASP A 51 -0.56 -19.31 -7.00
CA ASP A 51 -0.74 -19.99 -5.72
C ASP A 51 -1.98 -19.45 -4.98
N THR A 52 -1.83 -19.14 -3.71
CA THR A 52 -2.88 -18.59 -2.85
C THR A 52 -2.80 -17.06 -2.74
N TYR A 53 -1.92 -16.41 -3.50
CA TYR A 53 -1.76 -14.97 -3.42
C TYR A 53 -3.06 -14.23 -3.80
N ALA A 54 -3.44 -13.32 -2.95
CA ALA A 54 -4.51 -12.35 -3.20
C ALA A 54 -4.21 -11.08 -2.40
N ARG A 55 -4.68 -9.94 -2.91
CA ARG A 55 -4.63 -8.70 -2.15
C ARG A 55 -5.44 -8.82 -0.88
N VAL A 56 -4.99 -8.16 0.18
CA VAL A 56 -5.65 -8.15 1.49
C VAL A 56 -6.39 -6.83 1.68
N LEU A 57 -7.66 -6.90 2.07
CA LEU A 57 -8.42 -5.73 2.49
C LEU A 57 -7.84 -5.21 3.82
N ILE A 58 -7.33 -4.00 3.83
CA ILE A 58 -6.69 -3.40 5.01
C ILE A 58 -7.48 -2.23 5.60
N SER A 59 -8.41 -1.67 4.85
CA SER A 59 -9.27 -0.59 5.33
C SER A 59 -10.58 -0.56 4.58
N GLN A 60 -11.67 -0.36 5.32
CA GLN A 60 -13.00 -0.16 4.78
C GLN A 60 -13.64 1.06 5.44
N LYS A 61 -14.10 1.99 4.63
CA LYS A 61 -14.76 3.20 5.14
C LYS A 61 -16.06 2.83 5.84
N GLY A 62 -16.24 3.36 7.05
CA GLY A 62 -17.42 3.08 7.88
C GLY A 62 -17.27 1.89 8.83
N GLU A 63 -16.14 1.22 8.85
CA GLU A 63 -15.84 0.18 9.82
C GLU A 63 -15.71 0.76 11.24
N THR A 64 -16.21 0.00 12.22
CA THR A 64 -16.11 0.38 13.64
C THR A 64 -14.66 0.32 14.15
N TYR A 65 -13.86 -0.55 13.56
CA TYR A 65 -12.44 -0.73 13.90
C TYR A 65 -11.60 -0.57 12.63
N PRO A 66 -11.19 0.65 12.29
CA PRO A 66 -10.36 0.87 11.12
C PRO A 66 -9.01 0.15 11.26
N ASP A 67 -8.54 -0.43 10.17
CA ASP A 67 -7.22 -1.07 10.13
C ASP A 67 -6.09 -0.05 10.11
N PHE A 68 -6.39 1.19 9.71
CA PHE A 68 -5.52 2.35 9.86
C PHE A 68 -5.97 3.24 11.01
N ILE A 69 -5.05 3.99 11.58
CA ILE A 69 -5.35 5.02 12.57
C ILE A 69 -6.19 6.09 11.88
N GLY A 70 -7.36 6.40 12.45
CA GLY A 70 -8.33 7.32 11.85
C GLY A 70 -7.89 8.77 11.79
N SER A 71 -6.91 9.20 12.58
CA SER A 71 -6.34 10.54 12.50
C SER A 71 -4.83 10.47 12.32
N ALA A 72 -4.33 11.20 11.34
CA ALA A 72 -2.91 11.31 11.12
C ALA A 72 -2.27 12.18 12.21
N ALA A 73 -1.11 11.75 12.71
CA ALA A 73 -0.26 12.51 13.60
C ALA A 73 1.16 12.58 13.03
N ASP A 74 1.85 13.67 13.27
CA ASP A 74 3.23 13.86 12.77
C ASP A 74 3.37 13.62 11.25
N ARG A 75 2.36 14.03 10.49
CA ARG A 75 2.29 13.85 9.02
C ARG A 75 2.36 12.39 8.60
N SER A 76 1.91 11.48 9.45
CA SER A 76 1.92 10.06 9.17
C SER A 76 0.66 9.35 9.65
N ILE A 77 0.37 8.24 9.01
CA ILE A 77 -0.66 7.30 9.42
C ILE A 77 -0.08 5.89 9.35
N LYS A 78 -0.50 5.01 10.23
CA LYS A 78 0.01 3.64 10.29
C LYS A 78 -1.10 2.64 10.55
N ASN A 79 -0.84 1.37 10.26
CA ASN A 79 -1.79 0.30 10.52
C ASN A 79 -1.94 0.03 12.02
N VAL A 80 -3.16 -0.24 12.43
CA VAL A 80 -3.50 -0.60 13.81
C VAL A 80 -3.40 -2.11 14.02
N LYS A 81 -3.87 -2.87 13.04
CA LYS A 81 -3.90 -4.34 13.08
C LYS A 81 -2.76 -4.94 12.26
N GLN A 82 -2.40 -6.17 12.61
CA GLN A 82 -1.53 -6.97 11.76
C GLN A 82 -2.21 -7.26 10.41
N ILE A 83 -1.45 -7.12 9.33
CA ILE A 83 -1.90 -7.43 7.98
C ILE A 83 -1.33 -8.78 7.58
N ASN A 84 -2.19 -9.76 7.32
CA ASN A 84 -1.79 -11.11 6.97
C ASN A 84 -2.26 -11.47 5.57
N PHE A 85 -1.33 -11.96 4.75
CA PHE A 85 -1.65 -12.57 3.47
C PHE A 85 -2.03 -14.05 3.65
N ASN A 86 -2.57 -14.65 2.59
CA ASN A 86 -2.88 -16.07 2.62
C ASN A 86 -1.61 -16.91 2.80
N ARG A 87 -1.74 -18.06 3.46
CA ARG A 87 -0.63 -19.01 3.57
C ARG A 87 -0.28 -19.56 2.20
N SER A 88 1.01 -19.55 1.87
CA SER A 88 1.53 -20.12 0.64
C SER A 88 1.44 -21.64 0.65
N THR A 89 1.18 -22.24 -0.51
CA THR A 89 1.31 -23.70 -0.69
C THR A 89 2.57 -24.07 -1.45
N VAL A 90 3.15 -23.10 -2.14
CA VAL A 90 4.49 -23.17 -2.76
C VAL A 90 5.23 -21.89 -2.45
N ALA A 91 6.54 -21.87 -2.63
CA ALA A 91 7.32 -20.65 -2.45
C ALA A 91 6.85 -19.56 -3.44
N TRP A 92 6.65 -18.34 -2.92
CA TRP A 92 6.34 -17.18 -3.74
C TRP A 92 7.61 -16.54 -4.28
N ASP A 93 7.46 -15.73 -5.33
CA ASP A 93 8.55 -14.84 -5.76
C ASP A 93 8.94 -13.89 -4.62
N THR A 94 10.22 -13.51 -4.59
CA THR A 94 10.72 -12.58 -3.58
C THR A 94 9.98 -11.25 -3.65
N ILE A 95 9.54 -10.74 -2.50
CA ILE A 95 8.79 -9.50 -2.39
C ILE A 95 9.78 -8.36 -2.21
N HIS A 96 9.74 -7.38 -3.10
CA HIS A 96 10.58 -6.17 -3.03
C HIS A 96 9.80 -4.90 -2.70
N GLY A 97 8.48 -4.95 -2.80
CA GLY A 97 7.63 -3.81 -2.50
C GLY A 97 6.18 -4.18 -2.27
N PHE A 98 5.41 -3.16 -1.94
CA PHE A 98 3.97 -3.27 -1.78
C PHE A 98 3.26 -2.07 -2.40
N GLY A 99 1.98 -2.24 -2.66
CA GLY A 99 1.13 -1.17 -3.17
C GLY A 99 -0.24 -1.17 -2.52
N LEU A 100 -0.88 -0.02 -2.50
CA LEU A 100 -2.24 0.15 -2.03
C LEU A 100 -3.16 0.42 -3.21
N PHE A 101 -4.26 -0.31 -3.24
CA PHE A 101 -5.23 -0.32 -4.34
C PHE A 101 -6.63 -0.02 -3.82
N THR A 102 -7.50 0.45 -4.68
CA THR A 102 -8.92 0.67 -4.36
C THR A 102 -9.81 -0.51 -4.71
N ALA A 103 -9.25 -1.55 -5.33
CA ALA A 103 -9.98 -2.75 -5.76
C ALA A 103 -9.20 -4.02 -5.40
N ALA A 104 -9.92 -5.11 -5.23
CA ALA A 104 -9.33 -6.42 -4.92
C ALA A 104 -8.50 -6.98 -6.07
N THR A 105 -8.79 -6.61 -7.32
CA THR A 105 -8.11 -7.06 -8.53
C THR A 105 -8.01 -5.92 -9.54
N GLY A 106 -7.00 -5.99 -10.40
CA GLY A 106 -6.81 -5.02 -11.47
C GLY A 106 -6.39 -3.64 -10.98
N GLY A 107 -6.29 -2.70 -11.91
CA GLY A 107 -5.90 -1.31 -11.64
C GLY A 107 -4.44 -1.14 -11.25
N SER A 108 -4.08 0.10 -11.00
CA SER A 108 -2.74 0.49 -10.55
C SER A 108 -2.78 0.96 -9.09
N PRO A 109 -1.70 0.80 -8.33
CA PRO A 109 -1.67 1.29 -6.96
C PRO A 109 -1.71 2.82 -6.93
N PHE A 110 -2.43 3.39 -5.96
CA PHE A 110 -2.40 4.83 -5.71
C PHE A 110 -1.26 5.24 -4.79
N TYR A 111 -0.72 4.29 -4.05
CA TYR A 111 0.46 4.43 -3.20
C TYR A 111 1.30 3.16 -3.34
N TYR A 112 2.61 3.29 -3.33
CA TYR A 112 3.53 2.16 -3.39
C TYR A 112 4.81 2.47 -2.61
N ALA A 113 5.47 1.44 -2.11
CA ALA A 113 6.76 1.57 -1.45
C ALA A 113 7.56 0.28 -1.57
N LYS A 114 8.86 0.40 -1.46
CA LYS A 114 9.74 -0.76 -1.29
C LYS A 114 9.66 -1.29 0.13
N VAL A 115 10.00 -2.56 0.31
CA VAL A 115 10.25 -3.12 1.64
C VAL A 115 11.62 -2.68 2.16
N ASP A 116 11.77 -2.61 3.48
CA ASP A 116 13.01 -2.12 4.09
C ASP A 116 14.21 -3.04 3.86
N ASN A 117 13.95 -4.34 3.66
CA ASN A 117 15.03 -5.28 3.35
C ASN A 117 15.46 -5.13 1.88
N PRO A 118 16.71 -4.70 1.60
CA PRO A 118 17.18 -4.48 0.23
C PRO A 118 17.24 -5.77 -0.60
N GLU A 119 17.35 -6.93 0.03
CA GLU A 119 17.32 -8.24 -0.65
C GLU A 119 15.90 -8.76 -0.85
N GLY A 120 14.89 -8.05 -0.34
CA GLY A 120 13.51 -8.45 -0.40
C GLY A 120 13.11 -9.43 0.70
N VAL A 121 11.86 -9.83 0.68
CA VAL A 121 11.28 -10.76 1.64
C VAL A 121 10.94 -12.07 0.93
N VAL A 122 11.50 -13.17 1.42
CA VAL A 122 11.26 -14.51 0.89
C VAL A 122 10.07 -15.13 1.62
N VAL A 123 9.11 -15.65 0.85
CA VAL A 123 7.97 -16.41 1.37
C VAL A 123 8.11 -17.87 0.92
N PRO A 124 8.63 -18.73 1.79
CA PRO A 124 8.75 -20.15 1.46
C PRO A 124 7.40 -20.87 1.47
N GLU A 125 7.38 -22.12 1.09
CA GLU A 125 6.21 -22.98 1.20
C GLU A 125 5.69 -23.01 2.65
N ASN A 126 4.37 -23.02 2.81
CA ASN A 126 3.68 -23.02 4.11
C ASN A 126 3.98 -21.83 5.03
N ALA A 127 4.32 -20.68 4.46
CA ALA A 127 4.57 -19.45 5.19
C ALA A 127 3.47 -18.41 4.95
N VAL A 128 3.42 -17.41 5.81
CA VAL A 128 2.51 -16.27 5.73
C VAL A 128 3.34 -15.00 5.68
N ALA A 129 3.16 -14.21 4.62
CA ALA A 129 3.67 -12.84 4.60
C ALA A 129 2.78 -11.97 5.48
N LEU A 130 3.38 -11.20 6.38
CA LEU A 130 2.63 -10.35 7.29
C LEU A 130 3.34 -9.02 7.55
N PHE A 131 2.54 -8.03 7.93
CA PHE A 131 3.02 -6.75 8.45
C PHE A 131 2.49 -6.61 9.87
N ASP A 132 3.39 -6.44 10.83
CA ASP A 132 3.00 -6.23 12.22
C ASP A 132 2.27 -4.90 12.42
N PRO A 133 1.49 -4.76 13.50
CA PRO A 133 0.88 -3.47 13.85
C PRO A 133 1.94 -2.37 13.89
N GLU A 134 1.58 -1.20 13.39
CA GLU A 134 2.42 0.01 13.35
C GLU A 134 3.66 -0.06 12.42
N THR A 135 3.83 -1.13 11.66
CA THR A 135 4.99 -1.25 10.73
C THR A 135 4.73 -0.65 9.35
N LEU A 136 3.48 -0.66 8.89
CA LEU A 136 3.09 0.03 7.66
C LEU A 136 2.83 1.50 7.99
N LYS A 137 3.78 2.35 7.64
CA LYS A 137 3.70 3.79 7.88
C LYS A 137 3.64 4.54 6.56
N ILE A 138 2.61 5.34 6.40
CA ILE A 138 2.44 6.26 5.27
C ILE A 138 2.66 7.66 5.79
N SER A 139 3.61 8.39 5.23
CA SER A 139 3.96 9.72 5.70
C SER A 139 4.26 10.68 4.56
N PHE A 140 4.02 11.96 4.80
CA PHE A 140 4.58 13.02 3.98
C PHE A 140 5.96 13.38 4.50
N ALA A 141 6.92 13.52 3.61
CA ALA A 141 8.26 13.98 4.00
C ALA A 141 8.18 15.37 4.65
N ALA A 142 9.09 15.63 5.58
CA ALA A 142 9.29 17.00 6.05
C ALA A 142 9.68 17.88 4.86
N ALA A 143 9.13 19.09 4.81
CA ALA A 143 9.58 20.05 3.83
C ALA A 143 11.06 20.36 4.11
N ASP A 144 11.89 20.23 3.08
CA ASP A 144 13.24 20.74 3.13
C ASP A 144 13.18 22.28 3.10
N VAL A 145 13.59 22.85 4.17
CA VAL A 145 13.57 24.30 4.34
C VAL A 145 14.91 24.89 3.96
#